data_998ec9406039a2f6546c72a6ad3fcf38
#
_entry.id   998ec9406039a2f6546c72a6ad3fcf38
#
_cell.length_a   1.000
_cell.length_b   1.000
_cell.length_c   1.000
_cell.angle_alpha   90.00
_cell.angle_beta   90.00
_cell.angle_gamma   90.00
#
_symmetry.space_group_name_H-M   'P 1'
#
loop_
_entity.id
_entity.type
_entity.pdbx_description
1 polymer ?
#
loop_
_entity_poly.entity_id
_entity_poly.type
_entity_poly.pdbx_seq_one_letter_code
_entity_poly.pdbx_strand_id
1 'polypeptide(L)'
;MKYTPSFIACLLVSHVLFADTTPKGWETHSPRDEIRPTFGYQAKGGGVFIIDAKGKPGATGMWKKTFAVEGGQHYRFFTKRHTSKMDSVRRGAVVRLIWLDSKGRKAMRDEPSFASYRPGTKPRAEPDFPRDKATGKDDWTEVSDVYIAPKSATHVLIELNLRWETHGRVEWSNVSLTPTTAPKPRIARLATIHYKPRAGKTSAEKCLLFAPLVAKAANKKADFVVLPETLTFFGSGRTYADCAEPIPGPSTKYFGTLAKKHDLYIVAGLLEREKTLVYNVAVLIGPDGKVAGKYRKVCLPRGEIEGGLTPGTKYPVFQTRFGKVGMMVCYDGFFPEVARNLSINGAEIIAWPVWGCNPMLGAARACENHVYIVSSTYTEASSN
;
A
#
# COMPACT_ATOMS: atom_id res chain seq x y z
N MET A 1 0.48 53.23 -53.06
CA MET A 1 1.31 52.04 -52.80
C MET A 1 2.08 52.30 -51.49
N LYS A 2 1.65 51.69 -50.38
CA LYS A 2 2.36 51.77 -49.09
C LYS A 2 2.84 50.37 -48.79
N TYR A 3 4.14 50.19 -48.76
CA TYR A 3 4.81 48.96 -48.32
C TYR A 3 4.85 48.89 -46.79
N THR A 4 4.26 47.81 -46.22
CA THR A 4 4.46 47.44 -44.81
C THR A 4 5.56 46.38 -44.73
N PRO A 5 6.58 46.51 -43.85
CA PRO A 5 7.56 45.44 -43.69
C PRO A 5 7.03 44.38 -42.71
N SER A 6 7.04 43.13 -43.17
CA SER A 6 6.80 41.95 -42.29
C SER A 6 8.04 41.70 -41.43
N PHE A 7 7.85 41.76 -40.12
CA PHE A 7 8.86 41.29 -39.13
C PHE A 7 8.77 39.77 -39.04
N ILE A 8 9.80 39.07 -39.48
CA ILE A 8 10.00 37.65 -39.23
C ILE A 8 10.63 37.55 -37.84
N ALA A 9 9.82 37.11 -36.84
CA ALA A 9 10.32 36.75 -35.52
C ALA A 9 11.07 35.41 -35.61
N CYS A 10 12.39 35.50 -35.55
CA CYS A 10 13.26 34.33 -35.42
C CYS A 10 13.15 33.78 -34.00
N LEU A 11 12.41 32.66 -33.81
CA LEU A 11 12.37 31.91 -32.56
C LEU A 11 13.73 31.24 -32.38
N LEU A 12 14.57 31.83 -31.54
CA LEU A 12 15.77 31.21 -31.03
C LEU A 12 15.40 30.08 -30.10
N VAL A 13 15.34 28.85 -30.66
CA VAL A 13 15.32 27.62 -29.84
C VAL A 13 16.70 27.50 -29.21
N SER A 14 16.82 27.90 -27.97
CA SER A 14 18.01 27.65 -27.16
C SER A 14 18.19 26.16 -26.97
N HIS A 15 19.04 25.53 -27.76
CA HIS A 15 19.55 24.19 -27.50
C HIS A 15 20.45 24.30 -26.26
N VAL A 16 19.94 23.87 -25.10
CA VAL A 16 20.77 23.69 -23.93
C VAL A 16 21.71 22.51 -24.23
N LEU A 17 22.93 22.84 -24.63
CA LEU A 17 24.04 21.89 -24.72
C LEU A 17 24.32 21.39 -23.30
N PHE A 18 23.94 20.18 -22.98
CA PHE A 18 24.35 19.50 -21.74
C PHE A 18 25.84 19.25 -21.84
N ALA A 19 26.64 19.95 -21.00
CA ALA A 19 28.04 19.62 -20.83
C ALA A 19 28.11 18.19 -20.26
N ASP A 20 28.77 17.31 -20.96
CA ASP A 20 28.85 15.87 -20.70
C ASP A 20 29.88 15.56 -19.59
N THR A 21 29.70 16.17 -18.41
CA THR A 21 30.50 15.83 -17.24
C THR A 21 29.72 14.90 -16.34
N THR A 22 29.91 13.59 -16.59
CA THR A 22 29.38 12.54 -15.69
C THR A 22 29.89 12.79 -14.27
N PRO A 23 29.00 12.90 -13.26
CA PRO A 23 29.43 13.15 -11.88
C PRO A 23 30.31 12.01 -11.36
N LYS A 24 31.30 12.32 -10.54
CA LYS A 24 32.29 11.38 -10.01
C LYS A 24 31.59 10.15 -9.38
N GLY A 25 31.92 8.97 -9.92
CA GLY A 25 31.45 7.67 -9.45
C GLY A 25 30.03 7.29 -9.90
N TRP A 26 29.37 8.13 -10.72
CA TRP A 26 28.13 7.77 -11.39
C TRP A 26 28.42 7.28 -12.82
N GLU A 27 27.61 6.34 -13.27
CA GLU A 27 27.64 5.84 -14.64
C GLU A 27 26.22 5.63 -15.18
N THR A 28 26.07 5.70 -16.50
CA THR A 28 24.80 5.41 -17.16
C THR A 28 24.76 4.00 -17.66
N HIS A 29 23.60 3.34 -17.55
CA HIS A 29 23.43 1.99 -18.06
C HIS A 29 22.06 1.83 -18.74
N SER A 30 22.03 0.98 -19.76
CA SER A 30 20.82 0.47 -20.39
C SER A 30 20.98 -1.02 -20.64
N PRO A 31 19.94 -1.84 -20.51
CA PRO A 31 20.01 -3.27 -20.79
C PRO A 31 20.37 -3.61 -22.24
N ARG A 32 19.99 -2.73 -23.19
CA ARG A 32 20.25 -2.86 -24.63
C ARG A 32 20.36 -1.44 -25.24
N ASP A 33 21.17 -1.29 -26.27
CA ASP A 33 21.38 0.02 -26.91
C ASP A 33 20.14 0.51 -27.66
N GLU A 34 19.33 -0.41 -28.21
CA GLU A 34 18.12 -0.07 -28.97
C GLU A 34 17.09 0.70 -28.09
N ILE A 35 17.05 0.40 -26.79
CA ILE A 35 16.13 1.06 -25.84
C ILE A 35 16.84 2.06 -24.93
N ARG A 36 18.11 2.39 -25.22
CA ARG A 36 18.88 3.32 -24.41
C ARG A 36 18.30 4.74 -24.51
N PRO A 37 17.88 5.34 -23.37
CA PRO A 37 17.42 6.73 -23.33
C PRO A 37 18.58 7.70 -23.45
N THR A 38 18.27 8.98 -23.59
CA THR A 38 19.24 10.06 -23.45
C THR A 38 19.49 10.37 -21.99
N PHE A 39 20.76 10.51 -21.62
CA PHE A 39 21.18 10.89 -20.28
C PHE A 39 21.75 12.30 -20.25
N GLY A 40 21.54 13.02 -19.16
CA GLY A 40 22.11 14.34 -18.93
C GLY A 40 22.37 14.57 -17.45
N TYR A 41 23.25 15.51 -17.16
CA TYR A 41 23.54 15.95 -15.80
C TYR A 41 23.69 17.46 -15.74
N GLN A 42 23.14 18.08 -14.71
CA GLN A 42 23.27 19.51 -14.41
C GLN A 42 23.86 19.67 -13.01
N ALA A 43 25.02 20.29 -12.90
CA ALA A 43 25.73 20.48 -11.62
C ALA A 43 25.06 21.48 -10.66
N LYS A 44 24.19 22.38 -11.18
CA LYS A 44 23.47 23.38 -10.37
C LYS A 44 22.37 22.76 -9.51
N GLY A 45 22.08 23.35 -8.37
CA GLY A 45 20.93 22.94 -7.52
C GLY A 45 21.08 21.59 -6.81
N GLY A 46 22.30 21.19 -6.45
CA GLY A 46 22.57 19.93 -5.76
C GLY A 46 22.79 18.74 -6.69
N GLY A 47 22.93 19.00 -7.99
CA GLY A 47 23.11 17.99 -9.05
C GLY A 47 21.78 17.36 -9.49
N VAL A 48 21.46 17.48 -10.77
CA VAL A 48 20.25 16.90 -11.36
C VAL A 48 20.63 15.86 -12.40
N PHE A 49 20.27 14.62 -12.16
CA PHE A 49 20.44 13.49 -13.06
C PHE A 49 19.20 13.37 -13.93
N ILE A 50 19.35 13.43 -15.23
CA ILE A 50 18.27 13.46 -16.21
C ILE A 50 18.28 12.17 -17.00
N ILE A 51 17.10 11.60 -17.24
CA ILE A 51 16.87 10.48 -18.17
C ILE A 51 15.64 10.82 -19.00
N ASP A 52 15.79 10.82 -20.32
CA ASP A 52 14.76 11.25 -21.25
C ASP A 52 14.59 10.21 -22.38
N ALA A 53 13.39 9.69 -22.54
CA ALA A 53 13.07 8.69 -23.55
C ALA A 53 13.18 9.21 -24.99
N LYS A 54 12.98 10.54 -25.21
CA LYS A 54 13.11 11.22 -26.52
C LYS A 54 12.31 10.56 -27.64
N GLY A 55 11.13 10.04 -27.36
CA GLY A 55 10.27 9.39 -28.35
C GLY A 55 10.69 7.96 -28.71
N LYS A 56 11.68 7.40 -28.02
CA LYS A 56 12.13 6.02 -28.25
C LYS A 56 11.19 5.02 -27.53
N PRO A 57 10.48 4.14 -28.25
CA PRO A 57 9.57 3.18 -27.63
C PRO A 57 10.29 2.24 -26.65
N GLY A 58 9.70 2.08 -25.48
CA GLY A 58 10.24 1.18 -24.44
C GLY A 58 11.55 1.63 -23.82
N ALA A 59 11.90 2.93 -23.94
CA ALA A 59 13.15 3.46 -23.40
C ALA A 59 13.34 3.03 -21.93
N THR A 60 14.51 2.44 -21.68
CA THR A 60 14.87 1.91 -20.36
C THR A 60 16.33 2.15 -20.07
N GLY A 61 16.60 2.82 -18.95
CA GLY A 61 17.97 3.09 -18.52
C GLY A 61 18.03 3.68 -17.12
N MET A 62 19.23 3.78 -16.60
CA MET A 62 19.45 4.25 -15.24
C MET A 62 20.79 4.97 -15.06
N TRP A 63 20.82 5.91 -14.15
CA TRP A 63 22.04 6.35 -13.49
C TRP A 63 22.29 5.41 -12.32
N LYS A 64 23.54 4.95 -12.14
CA LYS A 64 23.91 4.06 -11.06
C LYS A 64 25.22 4.44 -10.39
N LYS A 65 25.31 4.21 -9.07
CA LYS A 65 26.50 4.42 -8.26
C LYS A 65 26.54 3.44 -7.10
N THR A 66 27.74 2.96 -6.79
CA THR A 66 27.99 2.10 -5.63
C THR A 66 28.52 2.94 -4.46
N PHE A 67 27.94 2.73 -3.29
CA PHE A 67 28.32 3.36 -2.02
C PHE A 67 28.83 2.27 -1.07
N ALA A 68 29.90 2.56 -0.32
CA ALA A 68 30.34 1.70 0.76
C ALA A 68 29.34 1.76 1.92
N VAL A 69 29.05 0.63 2.54
CA VAL A 69 28.16 0.50 3.70
C VAL A 69 28.71 -0.51 4.69
N GLU A 70 28.25 -0.43 5.92
CA GLU A 70 28.52 -1.40 6.98
C GLU A 70 27.30 -2.29 7.19
N GLY A 71 27.49 -3.61 7.13
CA GLY A 71 26.41 -4.57 7.34
C GLY A 71 25.82 -4.49 8.74
N GLY A 72 24.48 -4.54 8.83
CA GLY A 72 23.73 -4.36 10.08
C GLY A 72 23.45 -2.91 10.46
N GLN A 73 24.09 -1.92 9.81
CA GLN A 73 23.85 -0.50 10.04
C GLN A 73 22.60 -0.03 9.30
N HIS A 74 21.87 0.95 9.87
CA HIS A 74 20.74 1.61 9.20
C HIS A 74 21.22 2.78 8.36
N TYR A 75 20.63 2.91 7.18
CA TYR A 75 20.90 3.99 6.22
C TYR A 75 19.61 4.66 5.79
N ARG A 76 19.59 6.00 5.80
CA ARG A 76 18.55 6.79 5.17
C ARG A 76 18.96 7.06 3.73
N PHE A 77 18.16 6.60 2.79
CA PHE A 77 18.20 7.04 1.40
C PHE A 77 17.25 8.23 1.22
N PHE A 78 17.70 9.19 0.43
CA PHE A 78 16.90 10.36 0.07
C PHE A 78 17.25 10.84 -1.34
N THR A 79 16.22 11.20 -2.09
CA THR A 79 16.31 11.95 -3.34
C THR A 79 15.02 12.72 -3.59
N LYS A 80 15.06 13.72 -4.45
CA LYS A 80 13.87 14.34 -5.04
C LYS A 80 13.71 13.86 -6.48
N ARG A 81 12.48 13.63 -6.90
CA ARG A 81 12.12 13.24 -8.26
C ARG A 81 11.16 14.25 -8.87
N HIS A 82 11.43 14.67 -10.11
CA HIS A 82 10.49 15.38 -10.97
C HIS A 82 10.27 14.56 -12.24
N THR A 83 9.02 14.51 -12.75
CA THR A 83 8.67 13.71 -13.93
C THR A 83 7.80 14.51 -14.88
N SER A 84 7.96 14.26 -16.18
CA SER A 84 7.10 14.83 -17.21
C SER A 84 6.79 13.80 -18.28
N LYS A 85 5.56 13.82 -18.81
CA LYS A 85 5.07 12.98 -19.92
C LYS A 85 5.26 11.47 -19.66
N MET A 86 5.12 11.01 -18.42
CA MET A 86 5.21 9.60 -18.06
C MET A 86 3.82 8.95 -18.02
N ASP A 87 3.69 7.77 -18.61
CA ASP A 87 2.46 6.98 -18.56
C ASP A 87 2.16 6.46 -17.15
N SER A 88 3.20 6.03 -16.45
CA SER A 88 3.09 5.53 -15.08
C SER A 88 4.35 5.81 -14.28
N VAL A 89 4.32 6.87 -13.47
CA VAL A 89 5.44 7.28 -12.61
C VAL A 89 5.86 6.16 -11.66
N ARG A 90 4.89 5.47 -11.03
CA ARG A 90 5.15 4.38 -10.08
C ARG A 90 5.88 3.18 -10.70
N ARG A 91 5.71 2.93 -12.00
CA ARG A 91 6.39 1.83 -12.71
C ARG A 91 7.69 2.27 -13.37
N GLY A 92 7.68 3.47 -13.94
CA GLY A 92 8.73 3.94 -14.83
C GLY A 92 9.86 4.70 -14.12
N ALA A 93 9.55 5.49 -13.08
CA ALA A 93 10.53 6.34 -12.38
C ALA A 93 10.77 5.83 -10.95
N VAL A 94 11.60 4.80 -10.80
CA VAL A 94 11.85 4.15 -9.52
C VAL A 94 13.32 4.15 -9.13
N VAL A 95 13.58 4.22 -7.83
CA VAL A 95 14.91 3.98 -7.26
C VAL A 95 15.02 2.53 -6.82
N ARG A 96 16.18 1.91 -7.01
CA ARG A 96 16.51 0.61 -6.46
C ARG A 96 17.78 0.69 -5.62
N LEU A 97 17.78 0.09 -4.45
CA LEU A 97 18.95 -0.16 -3.62
C LEU A 97 19.26 -1.66 -3.65
N ILE A 98 20.41 -2.04 -4.17
CA ILE A 98 20.83 -3.44 -4.30
C ILE A 98 22.03 -3.64 -3.39
N TRP A 99 21.85 -4.39 -2.31
CA TRP A 99 22.90 -4.68 -1.33
C TRP A 99 23.88 -5.71 -1.86
N LEU A 100 25.17 -5.41 -1.77
CA LEU A 100 26.26 -6.23 -2.33
C LEU A 100 27.24 -6.67 -1.23
N ASP A 101 27.71 -7.91 -1.35
CA ASP A 101 28.78 -8.47 -0.52
C ASP A 101 30.17 -7.97 -0.98
N SER A 102 31.23 -8.34 -0.27
CA SER A 102 32.63 -7.98 -0.59
C SER A 102 33.11 -8.49 -1.96
N LYS A 103 32.38 -9.42 -2.57
CA LYS A 103 32.66 -9.95 -3.91
C LYS A 103 31.80 -9.32 -5.01
N GLY A 104 31.06 -8.25 -4.68
CA GLY A 104 30.16 -7.57 -5.62
C GLY A 104 28.88 -8.35 -5.98
N ARG A 105 28.57 -9.44 -5.28
CA ARG A 105 27.35 -10.24 -5.47
C ARG A 105 26.26 -9.73 -4.54
N LYS A 106 24.98 -9.94 -4.86
CA LYS A 106 23.87 -9.63 -3.96
C LYS A 106 24.14 -10.24 -2.57
N ALA A 107 24.04 -9.41 -1.53
CA ALA A 107 24.20 -9.83 -0.14
C ALA A 107 23.20 -10.93 0.23
N MET A 108 23.52 -11.71 1.26
CA MET A 108 22.60 -12.72 1.80
C MET A 108 21.48 -12.04 2.58
N ARG A 109 20.28 -12.59 2.52
CA ARG A 109 19.18 -12.19 3.36
C ARG A 109 19.43 -12.64 4.80
N ASP A 110 19.21 -11.74 5.78
CA ASP A 110 19.39 -12.06 7.22
C ASP A 110 18.21 -12.85 7.78
N GLU A 111 17.00 -12.54 7.32
CA GLU A 111 15.79 -13.20 7.78
C GLU A 111 15.61 -14.58 7.13
N PRO A 112 15.13 -15.58 7.90
CA PRO A 112 14.75 -16.87 7.34
C PRO A 112 13.67 -16.67 6.29
N SER A 113 13.81 -17.31 5.13
CA SER A 113 12.79 -17.33 4.10
C SER A 113 12.24 -18.75 3.97
N PHE A 114 10.93 -18.90 4.13
CA PHE A 114 10.23 -20.15 3.81
C PHE A 114 10.03 -20.36 2.30
N ALA A 115 10.20 -19.30 1.52
CA ALA A 115 9.96 -19.30 0.09
C ALA A 115 11.30 -19.25 -0.67
N SER A 116 12.00 -20.37 -0.74
CA SER A 116 13.02 -20.55 -1.77
C SER A 116 12.39 -21.33 -2.93
N TYR A 117 12.39 -20.74 -4.13
CA TYR A 117 12.01 -21.46 -5.36
C TYR A 117 12.99 -22.62 -5.69
N ARG A 118 14.13 -22.67 -5.00
CA ARG A 118 15.14 -23.71 -5.15
C ARG A 118 15.49 -24.26 -3.77
N PRO A 119 15.04 -25.45 -3.41
CA PRO A 119 15.40 -26.10 -2.17
C PRO A 119 16.93 -26.13 -1.96
N GLY A 120 17.37 -25.87 -0.73
CA GLY A 120 18.80 -25.85 -0.38
C GLY A 120 19.57 -24.58 -0.76
N THR A 121 18.95 -23.61 -1.45
CA THR A 121 19.62 -22.33 -1.72
C THR A 121 19.35 -21.32 -0.60
N LYS A 122 20.40 -20.62 -0.16
CA LYS A 122 20.27 -19.50 0.75
C LYS A 122 19.75 -18.28 -0.04
N PRO A 123 18.66 -17.62 0.40
CA PRO A 123 18.10 -16.50 -0.33
C PRO A 123 19.03 -15.28 -0.30
N ARG A 124 19.10 -14.57 -1.42
CA ARG A 124 19.75 -13.27 -1.52
C ARG A 124 18.76 -12.18 -1.11
N ALA A 125 19.30 -11.06 -0.61
CA ALA A 125 18.49 -9.90 -0.32
C ALA A 125 17.84 -9.37 -1.61
N GLU A 126 16.53 -9.10 -1.51
CA GLU A 126 15.81 -8.42 -2.58
C GLU A 126 16.22 -6.94 -2.62
N PRO A 127 16.10 -6.28 -3.77
CA PRO A 127 16.31 -4.84 -3.83
C PRO A 127 15.25 -4.10 -3.01
N ASP A 128 15.68 -3.03 -2.34
CA ASP A 128 14.77 -2.09 -1.69
C ASP A 128 14.33 -0.98 -2.66
N PHE A 129 13.09 -0.51 -2.48
CA PHE A 129 12.45 0.53 -3.30
C PHE A 129 11.95 1.64 -2.39
N PRO A 130 12.67 2.77 -2.28
CA PRO A 130 12.24 3.91 -1.50
C PRO A 130 10.89 4.45 -1.98
N ARG A 131 10.03 4.77 -1.02
CA ARG A 131 8.66 5.20 -1.27
C ARG A 131 8.57 6.68 -1.57
N ASP A 132 7.60 7.03 -2.42
CA ASP A 132 7.17 8.41 -2.61
C ASP A 132 6.58 8.94 -1.30
N LYS A 133 6.98 10.14 -0.93
CA LYS A 133 6.43 10.94 0.15
C LYS A 133 5.58 12.07 -0.42
N ALA A 134 5.65 13.26 0.17
CA ALA A 134 4.94 14.41 -0.32
C ALA A 134 5.56 14.98 -1.60
N THR A 135 4.71 15.47 -2.49
CA THR A 135 5.11 16.32 -3.61
C THR A 135 5.03 17.77 -3.18
N GLY A 136 6.13 18.50 -3.38
CA GLY A 136 6.21 19.93 -3.07
C GLY A 136 5.43 20.80 -4.05
N LYS A 137 5.33 22.09 -3.76
CA LYS A 137 4.69 23.09 -4.67
C LYS A 137 5.51 23.31 -5.95
N ASP A 138 6.74 22.84 -5.98
CA ASP A 138 7.68 22.85 -7.10
C ASP A 138 7.60 21.60 -7.97
N ASP A 139 6.57 20.76 -7.78
CA ASP A 139 6.33 19.47 -8.44
C ASP A 139 7.44 18.42 -8.23
N TRP A 140 8.35 18.66 -7.30
CA TRP A 140 9.32 17.66 -6.88
C TRP A 140 8.75 16.75 -5.79
N THR A 141 8.77 15.46 -6.02
CA THR A 141 8.37 14.44 -5.05
C THR A 141 9.59 13.97 -4.25
N GLU A 142 9.51 14.00 -2.94
CA GLU A 142 10.48 13.31 -2.09
C GLU A 142 10.36 11.79 -2.25
N VAL A 143 11.48 11.12 -2.50
CA VAL A 143 11.60 9.67 -2.55
C VAL A 143 12.62 9.25 -1.50
N SER A 144 12.15 8.71 -0.39
CA SER A 144 13.02 8.41 0.75
C SER A 144 12.51 7.25 1.60
N ASP A 145 13.45 6.52 2.21
CA ASP A 145 13.15 5.55 3.27
C ASP A 145 14.40 5.22 4.09
N VAL A 146 14.22 4.45 5.17
CA VAL A 146 15.32 3.95 6.01
C VAL A 146 15.36 2.44 5.90
N TYR A 147 16.55 1.91 5.63
CA TYR A 147 16.80 0.48 5.47
C TYR A 147 17.92 0.03 6.38
N ILE A 148 17.88 -1.22 6.81
CA ILE A 148 19.01 -1.90 7.42
C ILE A 148 19.82 -2.61 6.34
N ALA A 149 21.11 -2.37 6.27
CA ALA A 149 22.00 -3.14 5.37
C ALA A 149 22.05 -4.58 5.86
N PRO A 150 21.85 -5.60 4.99
CA PRO A 150 22.08 -6.99 5.36
C PRO A 150 23.47 -7.18 5.99
N LYS A 151 23.60 -8.05 7.00
CA LYS A 151 24.85 -8.24 7.75
C LYS A 151 26.06 -8.55 6.86
N SER A 152 25.85 -9.22 5.73
CA SER A 152 26.90 -9.55 4.76
C SER A 152 27.16 -8.44 3.73
N ALA A 153 26.42 -7.33 3.76
CA ALA A 153 26.61 -6.24 2.82
C ALA A 153 27.85 -5.39 3.19
N THR A 154 28.64 -5.04 2.18
CA THR A 154 29.74 -4.10 2.27
C THR A 154 29.54 -2.89 1.35
N HIS A 155 28.63 -3.04 0.40
CA HIS A 155 28.27 -1.97 -0.56
C HIS A 155 26.78 -2.01 -0.87
N VAL A 156 26.27 -0.89 -1.38
CA VAL A 156 24.94 -0.79 -1.99
C VAL A 156 25.05 -0.12 -3.35
N LEU A 157 24.52 -0.77 -4.39
CA LEU A 157 24.33 -0.17 -5.70
C LEU A 157 23.00 0.55 -5.74
N ILE A 158 23.03 1.87 -5.96
CA ILE A 158 21.84 2.69 -6.13
C ILE A 158 21.62 2.91 -7.61
N GLU A 159 20.40 2.67 -8.06
CA GLU A 159 19.92 2.87 -9.43
C GLU A 159 18.76 3.87 -9.44
N LEU A 160 18.91 4.93 -10.24
CA LEU A 160 17.86 5.93 -10.54
C LEU A 160 17.31 5.60 -11.92
N ASN A 161 16.12 5.09 -12.02
CA ASN A 161 15.62 4.46 -13.24
C ASN A 161 14.62 5.32 -14.02
N LEU A 162 14.65 5.20 -15.35
CA LEU A 162 13.54 5.37 -16.28
C LEU A 162 13.30 4.05 -16.98
N ARG A 163 12.04 3.59 -17.04
CA ARG A 163 11.71 2.28 -17.63
C ARG A 163 10.45 2.32 -18.47
N TRP A 164 10.50 1.62 -19.61
CA TRP A 164 9.35 1.30 -20.47
C TRP A 164 8.58 2.54 -20.96
N GLU A 165 9.26 3.65 -21.09
CA GLU A 165 8.66 4.91 -21.54
C GLU A 165 8.93 5.17 -23.00
N THR A 166 8.07 6.01 -23.62
CA THR A 166 8.29 6.50 -24.99
C THR A 166 8.57 8.00 -24.99
N HIS A 167 7.82 8.76 -24.22
CA HIS A 167 7.93 10.21 -24.15
C HIS A 167 8.32 10.71 -22.74
N GLY A 168 8.41 9.79 -21.80
CA GLY A 168 8.67 10.09 -20.39
C GLY A 168 10.05 10.65 -20.17
N ARG A 169 10.13 11.61 -19.24
CA ARG A 169 11.36 12.19 -18.71
C ARG A 169 11.34 12.16 -17.19
N VAL A 170 12.43 11.78 -16.57
CA VAL A 170 12.63 11.84 -15.13
C VAL A 170 13.91 12.62 -14.79
N GLU A 171 13.82 13.39 -13.72
CA GLU A 171 14.91 14.13 -13.12
C GLU A 171 15.04 13.72 -11.65
N TRP A 172 16.27 13.42 -11.23
CA TRP A 172 16.60 13.04 -9.86
C TRP A 172 17.59 14.04 -9.29
N SER A 173 17.35 14.54 -8.09
CA SER A 173 18.16 15.56 -7.45
C SER A 173 18.43 15.25 -5.98
N ASN A 174 19.50 15.81 -5.42
CA ASN A 174 19.84 15.67 -4.01
C ASN A 174 19.97 14.21 -3.54
N VAL A 175 20.59 13.36 -4.35
CA VAL A 175 20.75 11.93 -4.03
C VAL A 175 21.74 11.77 -2.88
N SER A 176 21.27 11.17 -1.79
CA SER A 176 22.10 10.90 -0.61
C SER A 176 21.79 9.55 0.02
N LEU A 177 22.83 8.97 0.64
CA LEU A 177 22.74 7.80 1.49
C LEU A 177 23.56 8.09 2.75
N THR A 178 22.90 8.15 3.91
CA THR A 178 23.55 8.54 5.16
C THR A 178 23.28 7.52 6.27
N PRO A 179 24.27 7.15 7.09
CA PRO A 179 24.02 6.34 8.28
C PRO A 179 23.00 7.03 9.18
N THR A 180 22.13 6.23 9.81
CA THR A 180 21.10 6.74 10.69
C THR A 180 20.76 5.71 11.79
N THR A 181 19.97 6.11 12.76
CA THR A 181 19.43 5.21 13.77
C THR A 181 18.24 4.41 13.24
N ALA A 182 17.98 3.25 13.84
CA ALA A 182 16.79 2.48 13.54
C ALA A 182 15.53 3.33 13.73
N PRO A 183 14.59 3.32 12.78
CA PRO A 183 13.31 3.97 12.97
C PRO A 183 12.56 3.29 14.13
N LYS A 184 11.79 4.05 14.91
CA LYS A 184 10.92 3.46 15.91
C LYS A 184 9.94 2.49 15.21
N PRO A 185 9.86 1.23 15.66
CA PRO A 185 8.93 0.28 15.07
C PRO A 185 7.49 0.75 15.25
N ARG A 186 6.70 0.67 14.19
CA ARG A 186 5.25 0.84 14.28
C ARG A 186 4.66 -0.50 14.70
N ILE A 187 4.16 -0.58 15.92
CA ILE A 187 3.53 -1.79 16.46
C ILE A 187 2.03 -1.59 16.49
N ALA A 188 1.27 -2.52 15.89
CA ALA A 188 -0.17 -2.61 16.01
C ALA A 188 -0.53 -3.96 16.62
N ARG A 189 -1.32 -3.97 17.69
CA ARG A 189 -1.87 -5.20 18.28
C ARG A 189 -3.25 -5.45 17.67
N LEU A 190 -3.32 -6.47 16.83
CA LEU A 190 -4.53 -6.83 16.09
C LEU A 190 -5.25 -7.95 16.85
N ALA A 191 -6.55 -7.79 17.02
CA ALA A 191 -7.41 -8.80 17.63
C ALA A 191 -8.51 -9.22 16.67
N THR A 192 -8.79 -10.51 16.61
CA THR A 192 -9.93 -11.08 15.90
C THR A 192 -10.87 -11.75 16.88
N ILE A 193 -12.17 -11.60 16.66
CA ILE A 193 -13.21 -12.17 17.51
C ILE A 193 -13.96 -13.25 16.73
N HIS A 194 -13.71 -14.50 17.07
CA HIS A 194 -14.45 -15.65 16.55
C HIS A 194 -15.61 -15.94 17.51
N TYR A 195 -16.83 -15.56 17.11
CA TYR A 195 -18.00 -15.71 17.98
C TYR A 195 -19.29 -15.79 17.19
N LYS A 196 -20.10 -16.83 17.48
CA LYS A 196 -21.46 -17.02 16.94
C LYS A 196 -22.48 -16.35 17.86
N PRO A 197 -23.10 -15.23 17.46
CA PRO A 197 -24.11 -14.56 18.29
C PRO A 197 -25.46 -15.29 18.21
N ARG A 198 -25.58 -16.46 18.86
CA ARG A 198 -26.79 -17.29 18.85
C ARG A 198 -27.95 -16.65 19.62
N ALA A 199 -27.66 -15.96 20.73
CA ALA A 199 -28.65 -15.23 21.52
C ALA A 199 -29.03 -13.89 20.88
N GLY A 200 -30.15 -13.31 21.31
CA GLY A 200 -30.67 -12.03 20.83
C GLY A 200 -31.42 -12.15 19.51
N LYS A 201 -32.42 -11.33 19.31
CA LYS A 201 -33.27 -11.25 18.11
C LYS A 201 -33.17 -9.91 17.40
N THR A 202 -32.86 -8.85 18.14
CA THR A 202 -32.70 -7.48 17.61
C THR A 202 -31.26 -7.15 17.35
N SER A 203 -30.99 -6.17 16.47
CA SER A 203 -29.64 -5.67 16.21
C SER A 203 -28.96 -5.17 17.49
N ALA A 204 -29.71 -4.50 18.36
CA ALA A 204 -29.18 -4.00 19.65
C ALA A 204 -28.74 -5.17 20.56
N GLU A 205 -29.59 -6.19 20.75
CA GLU A 205 -29.23 -7.37 21.56
C GLU A 205 -28.01 -8.08 21.01
N LYS A 206 -27.91 -8.23 19.67
CA LYS A 206 -26.75 -8.84 19.02
C LYS A 206 -25.46 -8.05 19.30
N CYS A 207 -25.50 -6.71 19.21
CA CYS A 207 -24.35 -5.87 19.49
C CYS A 207 -23.85 -6.02 20.92
N LEU A 208 -24.76 -6.15 21.92
CA LEU A 208 -24.41 -6.34 23.33
C LEU A 208 -23.53 -7.57 23.58
N LEU A 209 -23.73 -8.66 22.81
CA LEU A 209 -22.96 -9.89 22.94
C LEU A 209 -21.46 -9.72 22.67
N PHE A 210 -21.09 -8.71 21.92
CA PHE A 210 -19.69 -8.45 21.57
C PHE A 210 -18.95 -7.56 22.57
N ALA A 211 -19.67 -6.84 23.46
CA ALA A 211 -19.05 -5.93 24.43
C ALA A 211 -18.01 -6.61 25.33
N PRO A 212 -18.28 -7.76 25.97
CA PRO A 212 -17.29 -8.44 26.83
C PRO A 212 -16.06 -8.92 26.05
N LEU A 213 -16.24 -9.28 24.76
CA LEU A 213 -15.17 -9.75 23.90
C LEU A 213 -14.26 -8.58 23.46
N VAL A 214 -14.85 -7.43 23.13
CA VAL A 214 -14.11 -6.19 22.85
C VAL A 214 -13.34 -5.74 24.08
N ALA A 215 -13.96 -5.78 25.28
CA ALA A 215 -13.29 -5.47 26.54
C ALA A 215 -12.11 -6.42 26.82
N LYS A 216 -12.27 -7.72 26.54
CA LYS A 216 -11.18 -8.71 26.64
C LYS A 216 -10.02 -8.41 25.71
N ALA A 217 -10.29 -7.99 24.47
CA ALA A 217 -9.27 -7.55 23.52
C ALA A 217 -8.55 -6.28 24.01
N ALA A 218 -9.31 -5.31 24.52
CA ALA A 218 -8.77 -4.07 25.10
C ALA A 218 -7.85 -4.34 26.29
N ASN A 219 -8.23 -5.25 27.21
CA ASN A 219 -7.40 -5.65 28.33
C ASN A 219 -6.05 -6.28 27.90
N LYS A 220 -6.01 -6.86 26.69
CA LYS A 220 -4.78 -7.34 26.02
C LYS A 220 -4.09 -6.25 25.19
N LYS A 221 -4.48 -4.99 25.37
CA LYS A 221 -3.92 -3.81 24.70
C LYS A 221 -4.05 -3.87 23.16
N ALA A 222 -5.15 -4.43 22.66
CA ALA A 222 -5.43 -4.38 21.23
C ALA A 222 -5.63 -2.94 20.75
N ASP A 223 -5.01 -2.60 19.63
CA ASP A 223 -5.21 -1.33 18.93
C ASP A 223 -6.37 -1.41 17.92
N PHE A 224 -6.65 -2.62 17.46
CA PHE A 224 -7.59 -2.90 16.38
C PHE A 224 -8.32 -4.23 16.62
N VAL A 225 -9.64 -4.22 16.52
CA VAL A 225 -10.50 -5.38 16.72
C VAL A 225 -11.36 -5.59 15.48
N VAL A 226 -11.38 -6.81 14.94
CA VAL A 226 -12.24 -7.20 13.82
C VAL A 226 -13.33 -8.14 14.33
N LEU A 227 -14.59 -7.76 14.05
CA LEU A 227 -15.79 -8.52 14.36
C LEU A 227 -16.30 -9.25 13.11
N PRO A 228 -17.15 -10.31 13.26
CA PRO A 228 -17.65 -11.09 12.13
C PRO A 228 -18.54 -10.29 11.18
N GLU A 229 -18.81 -10.88 10.00
CA GLU A 229 -19.71 -10.41 8.96
C GLU A 229 -21.17 -10.42 9.43
N THR A 230 -21.96 -9.40 9.05
CA THR A 230 -23.43 -9.32 9.29
C THR A 230 -23.87 -9.76 10.68
N LEU A 231 -23.12 -9.33 11.71
CA LEU A 231 -23.27 -9.82 13.09
C LEU A 231 -24.65 -9.52 13.71
N THR A 232 -25.38 -8.52 13.22
CA THR A 232 -26.75 -8.19 13.64
C THR A 232 -27.82 -9.04 12.98
N PHE A 233 -27.49 -9.66 11.85
CA PHE A 233 -28.39 -10.55 11.10
C PHE A 233 -28.26 -12.01 11.54
N PHE A 234 -27.05 -12.49 11.84
CA PHE A 234 -26.78 -13.89 12.11
C PHE A 234 -27.70 -14.46 13.20
N GLY A 235 -28.51 -15.50 12.87
CA GLY A 235 -29.39 -16.19 13.81
C GLY A 235 -30.54 -15.32 14.39
N SER A 236 -30.85 -14.17 13.78
CA SER A 236 -31.98 -13.31 14.18
C SER A 236 -33.32 -13.85 13.72
N GLY A 237 -33.34 -14.64 12.66
CA GLY A 237 -34.57 -15.10 11.98
C GLY A 237 -35.25 -14.02 11.14
N ARG A 238 -34.57 -12.92 10.87
CA ARG A 238 -35.04 -11.75 10.11
C ARG A 238 -34.41 -11.72 8.72
N THR A 239 -34.93 -10.87 7.83
CA THR A 239 -34.31 -10.63 6.52
C THR A 239 -33.11 -9.68 6.60
N TYR A 240 -32.30 -9.61 5.54
CA TYR A 240 -31.23 -8.60 5.44
C TYR A 240 -31.79 -7.19 5.56
N ALA A 241 -32.90 -6.94 4.88
CA ALA A 241 -33.56 -5.64 4.90
C ALA A 241 -34.03 -5.22 6.30
N ASP A 242 -34.54 -6.16 7.11
CA ASP A 242 -34.99 -5.87 8.48
C ASP A 242 -33.84 -5.56 9.45
N CYS A 243 -32.66 -6.08 9.17
CA CYS A 243 -31.47 -5.87 9.99
C CYS A 243 -30.61 -4.68 9.52
N ALA A 244 -30.94 -4.10 8.36
CA ALA A 244 -30.18 -3.01 7.77
C ALA A 244 -30.49 -1.67 8.44
N GLU A 245 -29.44 -0.94 8.80
CA GLU A 245 -29.48 0.37 9.47
C GLU A 245 -28.78 1.43 8.61
N PRO A 246 -29.11 2.72 8.75
CA PRO A 246 -28.28 3.77 8.16
C PRO A 246 -26.87 3.74 8.79
N ILE A 247 -25.86 4.19 8.06
CA ILE A 247 -24.51 4.36 8.60
C ILE A 247 -24.09 5.82 8.45
N PRO A 248 -23.88 6.52 9.60
CA PRO A 248 -24.00 6.07 11.00
C PRO A 248 -25.42 5.72 11.44
N GLY A 249 -25.56 4.68 12.27
CA GLY A 249 -26.83 4.19 12.82
C GLY A 249 -26.67 3.63 14.23
N PRO A 250 -27.72 3.02 14.78
CA PRO A 250 -27.72 2.51 16.16
C PRO A 250 -26.56 1.58 16.47
N SER A 251 -26.30 0.56 15.63
CA SER A 251 -25.22 -0.40 15.84
C SER A 251 -23.85 0.27 15.78
N THR A 252 -23.60 1.19 14.84
CA THR A 252 -22.32 1.90 14.75
C THR A 252 -22.11 2.85 15.92
N LYS A 253 -23.18 3.49 16.43
CA LYS A 253 -23.12 4.31 17.64
C LYS A 253 -22.76 3.48 18.86
N TYR A 254 -23.36 2.29 19.00
CA TYR A 254 -23.05 1.36 20.09
C TYR A 254 -21.56 0.94 20.06
N PHE A 255 -21.07 0.45 18.95
CA PHE A 255 -19.64 0.11 18.82
C PHE A 255 -18.74 1.33 18.95
N GLY A 256 -19.22 2.53 18.60
CA GLY A 256 -18.55 3.80 18.84
C GLY A 256 -18.32 4.07 20.33
N THR A 257 -19.30 3.75 21.19
CA THR A 257 -19.12 3.86 22.65
C THR A 257 -18.01 2.94 23.16
N LEU A 258 -17.93 1.72 22.62
CA LEU A 258 -16.89 0.74 22.98
C LEU A 258 -15.51 1.17 22.47
N ALA A 259 -15.43 1.61 21.20
CA ALA A 259 -14.19 2.08 20.60
C ALA A 259 -13.61 3.27 21.37
N LYS A 260 -14.45 4.24 21.74
CA LYS A 260 -14.07 5.42 22.55
C LYS A 260 -13.68 5.01 23.98
N LYS A 261 -14.48 4.16 24.63
CA LYS A 261 -14.21 3.68 26.01
C LYS A 261 -12.85 3.00 26.13
N HIS A 262 -12.46 2.23 25.12
CA HIS A 262 -11.27 1.40 25.14
C HIS A 262 -10.09 1.95 24.33
N ASP A 263 -10.22 3.13 23.73
CA ASP A 263 -9.23 3.79 22.86
C ASP A 263 -8.68 2.86 21.77
N LEU A 264 -9.57 2.19 21.01
CA LEU A 264 -9.20 1.26 19.95
C LEU A 264 -10.08 1.42 18.71
N TYR A 265 -9.65 0.87 17.58
CA TYR A 265 -10.45 0.79 16.37
C TYR A 265 -11.23 -0.51 16.32
N ILE A 266 -12.48 -0.44 15.84
CA ILE A 266 -13.33 -1.62 15.62
C ILE A 266 -13.74 -1.67 14.16
N VAL A 267 -13.58 -2.85 13.53
CA VAL A 267 -14.26 -3.18 12.28
C VAL A 267 -15.43 -4.10 12.60
N ALA A 268 -16.65 -3.66 12.27
CA ALA A 268 -17.88 -4.43 12.44
C ALA A 268 -18.49 -4.77 11.08
N GLY A 269 -18.80 -6.05 10.86
CA GLY A 269 -19.59 -6.49 9.71
C GLY A 269 -21.09 -6.29 9.98
N LEU A 270 -21.71 -5.39 9.22
CA LEU A 270 -23.09 -4.93 9.42
C LEU A 270 -23.87 -4.97 8.10
N LEU A 271 -25.13 -4.58 8.16
CA LEU A 271 -25.99 -4.33 7.00
C LEU A 271 -26.34 -2.83 6.95
N GLU A 272 -26.06 -2.19 5.83
CA GLU A 272 -26.36 -0.78 5.61
C GLU A 272 -27.63 -0.62 4.79
N ARG A 273 -28.50 0.30 5.22
CA ARG A 273 -29.62 0.81 4.42
C ARG A 273 -29.31 2.21 3.91
N GLU A 274 -29.34 2.38 2.61
CA GLU A 274 -29.28 3.68 1.96
C GLU A 274 -30.49 3.85 1.04
N LYS A 275 -31.50 4.57 1.49
CA LYS A 275 -32.82 4.67 0.82
C LYS A 275 -33.42 3.26 0.65
N THR A 276 -33.63 2.82 -0.60
CA THR A 276 -34.16 1.51 -0.96
C THR A 276 -33.08 0.42 -1.06
N LEU A 277 -31.80 0.79 -1.09
CA LEU A 277 -30.68 -0.13 -1.27
C LEU A 277 -30.21 -0.71 0.07
N VAL A 278 -29.85 -1.97 0.05
CA VAL A 278 -29.28 -2.69 1.20
C VAL A 278 -27.93 -3.26 0.82
N TYR A 279 -26.91 -3.02 1.67
CA TYR A 279 -25.54 -3.47 1.42
C TYR A 279 -25.03 -4.32 2.58
N ASN A 280 -24.24 -5.34 2.28
CA ASN A 280 -23.36 -5.99 3.23
C ASN A 280 -22.09 -5.11 3.38
N VAL A 281 -21.77 -4.69 4.60
CA VAL A 281 -20.72 -3.67 4.83
C VAL A 281 -19.78 -4.05 5.95
N ALA A 282 -18.50 -3.67 5.81
CA ALA A 282 -17.57 -3.56 6.91
C ALA A 282 -17.42 -2.07 7.29
N VAL A 283 -17.58 -1.75 8.56
CA VAL A 283 -17.53 -0.38 9.06
C VAL A 283 -16.36 -0.23 10.02
N LEU A 284 -15.43 0.67 9.70
CA LEU A 284 -14.33 1.06 10.58
C LEU A 284 -14.79 2.18 11.51
N ILE A 285 -14.70 1.96 12.80
CA ILE A 285 -15.08 2.89 13.86
C ILE A 285 -13.81 3.26 14.63
N GLY A 286 -13.57 4.56 14.81
CA GLY A 286 -12.37 5.08 15.45
C GLY A 286 -12.50 5.26 16.96
N PRO A 287 -11.36 5.51 17.65
CA PRO A 287 -11.33 5.74 19.10
C PRO A 287 -12.02 7.04 19.54
N ASP A 288 -12.36 7.92 18.61
CA ASP A 288 -13.24 9.08 18.85
C ASP A 288 -14.73 8.71 18.93
N GLY A 289 -15.06 7.43 18.69
CA GLY A 289 -16.42 6.90 18.65
C GLY A 289 -17.16 7.13 17.34
N LYS A 290 -16.50 7.68 16.32
CA LYS A 290 -17.10 7.99 15.02
C LYS A 290 -16.78 6.94 13.97
N VAL A 291 -17.62 6.85 12.95
CA VAL A 291 -17.33 6.07 11.75
C VAL A 291 -16.18 6.74 11.00
N ALA A 292 -15.01 6.09 11.00
CA ALA A 292 -13.84 6.52 10.26
C ALA A 292 -13.93 6.15 8.77
N GLY A 293 -14.71 5.10 8.44
CA GLY A 293 -14.94 4.69 7.09
C GLY A 293 -15.82 3.45 6.96
N LYS A 294 -16.23 3.15 5.72
CA LYS A 294 -17.01 1.94 5.41
C LYS A 294 -16.60 1.37 4.05
N TYR A 295 -16.74 0.07 3.92
CA TYR A 295 -16.56 -0.68 2.68
C TYR A 295 -17.84 -1.48 2.41
N ARG A 296 -18.42 -1.37 1.23
CA ARG A 296 -19.55 -2.17 0.75
C ARG A 296 -19.01 -3.37 -0.01
N LYS A 297 -19.42 -4.57 0.37
CA LYS A 297 -19.01 -5.83 -0.27
C LYS A 297 -19.21 -5.76 -1.78
N VAL A 298 -18.17 -6.05 -2.54
CA VAL A 298 -18.18 -5.95 -4.01
C VAL A 298 -18.63 -7.26 -4.64
N CYS A 299 -18.14 -8.40 -4.13
CA CYS A 299 -18.45 -9.71 -4.66
C CYS A 299 -19.54 -10.37 -3.79
N LEU A 300 -20.76 -10.39 -4.28
CA LEU A 300 -21.88 -11.00 -3.57
C LEU A 300 -22.03 -12.47 -3.95
N PRO A 301 -22.13 -13.41 -3.00
CA PRO A 301 -22.56 -14.77 -3.28
C PRO A 301 -24.05 -14.79 -3.68
N ARG A 302 -24.45 -15.86 -4.36
CA ARG A 302 -25.82 -16.01 -4.91
C ARG A 302 -26.92 -15.73 -3.89
N GLY A 303 -26.83 -16.29 -2.68
CA GLY A 303 -27.85 -16.08 -1.65
C GLY A 303 -28.00 -14.64 -1.17
N GLU A 304 -26.94 -13.82 -1.24
CA GLU A 304 -27.03 -12.40 -0.93
C GLU A 304 -27.71 -11.61 -2.06
N ILE A 305 -27.46 -11.99 -3.33
CA ILE A 305 -28.12 -11.39 -4.50
C ILE A 305 -29.63 -11.71 -4.45
N GLU A 306 -29.98 -12.97 -4.24
CA GLU A 306 -31.37 -13.44 -4.11
C GLU A 306 -32.07 -12.82 -2.89
N GLY A 307 -31.32 -12.52 -1.82
CA GLY A 307 -31.79 -11.79 -0.64
C GLY A 307 -31.91 -10.27 -0.82
N GLY A 308 -31.65 -9.75 -2.02
CA GLY A 308 -31.85 -8.33 -2.38
C GLY A 308 -30.72 -7.40 -1.97
N LEU A 309 -29.50 -7.91 -1.73
CA LEU A 309 -28.35 -7.05 -1.45
C LEU A 309 -27.78 -6.42 -2.73
N THR A 310 -27.28 -5.22 -2.60
CA THR A 310 -26.65 -4.44 -3.66
C THR A 310 -25.12 -4.50 -3.54
N PRO A 311 -24.35 -4.77 -4.62
CA PRO A 311 -22.89 -4.79 -4.55
C PRO A 311 -22.30 -3.38 -4.41
N GLY A 312 -21.16 -3.29 -3.73
CA GLY A 312 -20.31 -2.11 -3.73
C GLY A 312 -19.48 -1.99 -5.01
N THR A 313 -18.86 -0.82 -5.21
CA THR A 313 -18.05 -0.55 -6.42
C THR A 313 -16.69 0.10 -6.10
N LYS A 314 -16.35 0.28 -4.82
CA LYS A 314 -15.16 1.04 -4.41
C LYS A 314 -14.28 0.23 -3.46
N TYR A 315 -12.99 0.53 -3.51
CA TYR A 315 -11.95 -0.09 -2.66
C TYR A 315 -11.26 0.96 -1.78
N PRO A 316 -11.98 1.56 -0.82
CA PRO A 316 -11.44 2.63 0.01
C PRO A 316 -10.43 2.10 1.02
N VAL A 317 -9.44 2.96 1.34
CA VAL A 317 -8.43 2.72 2.37
C VAL A 317 -8.43 3.90 3.33
N PHE A 318 -8.35 3.62 4.63
CA PHE A 318 -8.52 4.59 5.69
C PHE A 318 -7.26 4.72 6.53
N GLN A 319 -6.88 5.96 6.85
CA GLN A 319 -5.74 6.22 7.73
C GLN A 319 -6.13 5.97 9.18
N THR A 320 -5.31 5.19 9.90
CA THR A 320 -5.40 4.99 11.34
C THR A 320 -4.10 5.42 12.01
N ARG A 321 -4.06 5.42 13.37
CA ARG A 321 -2.84 5.77 14.11
C ARG A 321 -1.68 4.79 13.90
N PHE A 322 -1.96 3.55 13.46
CA PHE A 322 -0.96 2.49 13.27
C PHE A 322 -0.68 2.13 11.81
N GLY A 323 -1.38 2.73 10.86
CA GLY A 323 -1.19 2.49 9.43
C GLY A 323 -2.48 2.62 8.63
N LYS A 324 -2.43 2.25 7.36
CA LYS A 324 -3.57 2.31 6.44
C LYS A 324 -4.34 1.00 6.44
N VAL A 325 -5.64 1.07 6.69
CA VAL A 325 -6.54 -0.08 6.78
C VAL A 325 -7.48 -0.10 5.58
N GLY A 326 -7.48 -1.21 4.84
CA GLY A 326 -8.52 -1.59 3.90
C GLY A 326 -9.48 -2.60 4.54
N MET A 327 -10.63 -2.81 3.91
CA MET A 327 -11.61 -3.81 4.35
C MET A 327 -12.11 -4.61 3.15
N MET A 328 -12.33 -5.90 3.32
CA MET A 328 -13.06 -6.78 2.41
C MET A 328 -14.01 -7.66 3.23
N VAL A 329 -15.03 -8.24 2.62
CA VAL A 329 -16.06 -9.01 3.33
C VAL A 329 -16.21 -10.40 2.70
N CYS A 330 -16.01 -11.44 3.50
CA CYS A 330 -16.33 -12.85 3.21
C CYS A 330 -15.96 -13.27 1.76
N TYR A 331 -16.97 -13.39 0.88
CA TYR A 331 -16.82 -13.84 -0.49
C TYR A 331 -15.84 -13.01 -1.33
N ASP A 332 -15.59 -11.77 -0.98
CA ASP A 332 -14.53 -10.94 -1.61
C ASP A 332 -13.16 -11.61 -1.58
N GLY A 333 -12.87 -12.39 -0.53
CA GLY A 333 -11.59 -13.09 -0.39
C GLY A 333 -11.33 -14.18 -1.44
N PHE A 334 -12.36 -14.64 -2.16
CA PHE A 334 -12.21 -15.60 -3.26
C PHE A 334 -11.66 -14.93 -4.53
N PHE A 335 -11.77 -13.61 -4.64
CA PHE A 335 -11.38 -12.83 -5.82
C PHE A 335 -10.10 -12.03 -5.52
N PRO A 336 -8.97 -12.33 -6.18
CA PRO A 336 -7.70 -11.65 -5.94
C PRO A 336 -7.78 -10.14 -6.22
N GLU A 337 -8.68 -9.71 -7.09
CA GLU A 337 -8.87 -8.31 -7.48
C GLU A 337 -9.22 -7.40 -6.31
N VAL A 338 -10.01 -7.89 -5.34
CA VAL A 338 -10.43 -7.07 -4.18
C VAL A 338 -9.24 -6.70 -3.32
N ALA A 339 -8.47 -7.68 -2.85
CA ALA A 339 -7.28 -7.44 -2.03
C ALA A 339 -6.21 -6.66 -2.82
N ARG A 340 -6.07 -6.93 -4.13
CA ARG A 340 -5.15 -6.21 -5.02
C ARG A 340 -5.48 -4.72 -5.11
N ASN A 341 -6.73 -4.36 -5.33
CA ASN A 341 -7.16 -2.97 -5.40
C ASN A 341 -6.96 -2.24 -4.06
N LEU A 342 -7.27 -2.89 -2.93
CA LEU A 342 -7.01 -2.33 -1.61
C LEU A 342 -5.51 -2.08 -1.38
N SER A 343 -4.65 -3.04 -1.75
CA SER A 343 -3.19 -2.90 -1.65
C SER A 343 -2.66 -1.77 -2.55
N ILE A 344 -3.12 -1.69 -3.80
CA ILE A 344 -2.73 -0.62 -4.73
C ILE A 344 -3.13 0.75 -4.18
N ASN A 345 -4.28 0.85 -3.50
CA ASN A 345 -4.73 2.07 -2.82
C ASN A 345 -3.98 2.35 -1.51
N GLY A 346 -3.03 1.49 -1.15
CA GLY A 346 -2.09 1.68 -0.06
C GLY A 346 -2.47 1.03 1.26
N ALA A 347 -3.38 0.05 1.29
CA ALA A 347 -3.65 -0.73 2.49
C ALA A 347 -2.38 -1.46 2.96
N GLU A 348 -2.09 -1.37 4.24
CA GLU A 348 -1.04 -2.14 4.94
C GLU A 348 -1.67 -3.31 5.71
N ILE A 349 -2.91 -3.12 6.16
CA ILE A 349 -3.73 -4.11 6.87
C ILE A 349 -5.08 -4.19 6.15
N ILE A 350 -5.58 -5.40 5.93
CA ILE A 350 -6.93 -5.64 5.43
C ILE A 350 -7.72 -6.40 6.48
N ALA A 351 -8.79 -5.78 7.01
CA ALA A 351 -9.76 -6.44 7.86
C ALA A 351 -10.73 -7.26 7.01
N TRP A 352 -10.98 -8.48 7.44
CA TRP A 352 -11.80 -9.43 6.68
C TRP A 352 -12.87 -10.10 7.56
N PRO A 353 -14.01 -9.42 7.85
CA PRO A 353 -15.19 -10.04 8.43
C PRO A 353 -15.76 -11.15 7.54
N VAL A 354 -15.96 -12.34 8.09
CA VAL A 354 -16.46 -13.51 7.34
C VAL A 354 -17.45 -14.34 8.16
N TRP A 355 -18.25 -15.18 7.48
CA TRP A 355 -18.98 -16.28 8.10
C TRP A 355 -18.08 -17.51 8.26
N GLY A 356 -17.33 -17.83 7.23
CA GLY A 356 -16.31 -18.85 7.20
C GLY A 356 -15.16 -18.40 6.32
N CYS A 357 -13.96 -18.70 6.76
CA CYS A 357 -12.73 -18.32 6.07
C CYS A 357 -12.04 -19.57 5.52
N ASN A 358 -11.48 -19.45 4.32
CA ASN A 358 -10.48 -20.39 3.85
C ASN A 358 -9.10 -19.80 4.17
N PRO A 359 -8.32 -20.37 5.11
CA PRO A 359 -7.05 -19.82 5.54
C PRO A 359 -6.02 -19.78 4.41
N MET A 360 -6.10 -20.70 3.45
CA MET A 360 -5.23 -20.69 2.26
C MET A 360 -5.46 -19.43 1.42
N LEU A 361 -6.72 -19.02 1.22
CA LEU A 361 -7.05 -17.78 0.52
C LEU A 361 -6.55 -16.55 1.29
N GLY A 362 -6.73 -16.53 2.61
CA GLY A 362 -6.20 -15.47 3.47
C GLY A 362 -4.68 -15.33 3.35
N ALA A 363 -3.96 -16.44 3.42
CA ALA A 363 -2.51 -16.48 3.25
C ALA A 363 -2.07 -16.03 1.84
N ALA A 364 -2.78 -16.47 0.80
CA ALA A 364 -2.52 -16.05 -0.58
C ALA A 364 -2.70 -14.53 -0.74
N ARG A 365 -3.81 -13.95 -0.24
CA ARG A 365 -4.06 -12.50 -0.29
C ARG A 365 -3.01 -11.69 0.46
N ALA A 366 -2.56 -12.19 1.62
CA ALA A 366 -1.50 -11.55 2.38
C ALA A 366 -0.16 -11.58 1.62
N CYS A 367 0.21 -12.76 1.11
CA CYS A 367 1.49 -12.98 0.43
C CYS A 367 1.60 -12.20 -0.88
N GLU A 368 0.62 -12.32 -1.78
CA GLU A 368 0.67 -11.69 -3.12
C GLU A 368 0.55 -10.16 -3.10
N ASN A 369 0.03 -9.59 -2.01
CA ASN A 369 -0.18 -8.15 -1.86
C ASN A 369 0.75 -7.50 -0.82
N HIS A 370 1.57 -8.28 -0.11
CA HIS A 370 2.45 -7.80 0.97
C HIS A 370 1.70 -7.00 2.03
N VAL A 371 0.56 -7.52 2.49
CA VAL A 371 -0.30 -6.89 3.51
C VAL A 371 -0.59 -7.87 4.65
N TYR A 372 -0.98 -7.34 5.80
CA TYR A 372 -1.52 -8.16 6.89
C TYR A 372 -3.02 -8.38 6.66
N ILE A 373 -3.49 -9.64 6.78
CA ILE A 373 -4.91 -9.98 6.76
C ILE A 373 -5.36 -10.31 8.19
N VAL A 374 -6.46 -9.68 8.63
CA VAL A 374 -7.08 -9.94 9.94
C VAL A 374 -8.50 -10.40 9.70
N SER A 375 -8.74 -11.70 9.81
CA SER A 375 -10.05 -12.32 9.58
C SER A 375 -10.78 -12.60 10.88
N SER A 376 -12.08 -12.36 10.91
CA SER A 376 -12.99 -12.70 12.00
C SER A 376 -14.14 -13.54 11.47
N THR A 377 -14.41 -14.69 12.10
CA THR A 377 -15.35 -15.68 11.62
C THR A 377 -16.32 -16.15 12.70
N TYR A 378 -17.42 -16.80 12.28
CA TYR A 378 -18.36 -17.47 13.15
C TYR A 378 -17.99 -18.91 13.50
N THR A 379 -17.15 -19.56 12.73
CA THR A 379 -16.88 -20.98 12.86
C THR A 379 -15.51 -21.27 13.44
N GLU A 380 -15.43 -22.15 14.43
CA GLU A 380 -14.17 -22.65 14.97
C GLU A 380 -13.39 -23.42 13.91
N ALA A 381 -14.07 -24.21 13.08
CA ALA A 381 -13.45 -25.01 12.02
C ALA A 381 -12.97 -24.18 10.81
N SER A 382 -13.48 -22.99 10.59
CA SER A 382 -13.03 -22.13 9.49
C SER A 382 -11.80 -21.29 9.83
N SER A 383 -11.30 -21.47 11.00
CA SER A 383 -9.94 -21.07 11.35
C SER A 383 -8.89 -22.05 10.82
N ASN A 384 -9.32 -23.12 10.15
CA ASN A 384 -8.45 -24.14 9.54
C ASN A 384 -8.12 -23.80 8.10
#